data_dd18ba5fa8911ee1bd5709d879a04aca
#
_entry.id   dd18ba5fa8911ee1bd5709d879a04aca
#
_cell.length_a   1.000
_cell.length_b   1.000
_cell.length_c   1.000
_cell.angle_alpha   90.00
_cell.angle_beta   90.00
_cell.angle_gamma   90.00
#
_symmetry.space_group_name_H-M   'P 1'
#
loop_
_entity.id
_entity.type
_entity.pdbx_description
1 polymer ?
#
loop_
_entity_poly.entity_id
_entity_poly.type
_entity_poly.pdbx_seq_one_letter_code
_entity_poly.pdbx_strand_id
1 'polypeptide(L)'
;MLDHFDLIASIYDRLIGPPDTERLQQLLKLPTDGWLLDGGGGTGRVSSHLKGLVGHIVVSDLSHRMLKKAREKEVRPVRAHVEHLPFADNFFDRVLVVDALHHFCDQREAIEDLLRVLKPGGRLVIEEPDLNHNGVKLLALAEKIMLMRSHFYSPQKIREMIASCGYSAKIENDGRYTAWVVVEKL
;
A
#
# COMPACT_ATOMS: atom_id res chain seq x y z
N MET A 1 1.46 -20.98 -9.78
CA MET A 1 1.30 -21.10 -8.31
C MET A 1 -0.03 -20.43 -8.00
N LEU A 2 -0.96 -21.10 -7.29
CA LEU A 2 -2.24 -20.47 -6.90
C LEU A 2 -1.91 -19.39 -5.87
N ASP A 3 -2.26 -18.15 -6.19
CA ASP A 3 -2.14 -17.04 -5.27
C ASP A 3 -3.29 -17.14 -4.25
N HIS A 4 -2.98 -17.13 -2.95
CA HIS A 4 -4.01 -17.21 -1.91
C HIS A 4 -5.03 -16.08 -2.05
N PHE A 5 -4.61 -14.91 -2.49
CA PHE A 5 -5.47 -13.76 -2.74
C PHE A 5 -6.47 -14.00 -3.88
N ASP A 6 -6.12 -14.82 -4.87
CA ASP A 6 -7.05 -15.23 -5.92
C ASP A 6 -8.25 -15.99 -5.36
N LEU A 7 -8.08 -16.77 -4.28
CA LEU A 7 -9.15 -17.55 -3.67
C LEU A 7 -10.14 -16.71 -2.88
N ILE A 8 -9.67 -15.64 -2.23
CA ILE A 8 -10.49 -14.81 -1.33
C ILE A 8 -10.96 -13.51 -1.98
N ALA A 9 -10.56 -13.21 -3.22
CA ALA A 9 -10.85 -11.93 -3.89
C ALA A 9 -12.35 -11.55 -3.89
N SER A 10 -13.26 -12.54 -3.92
CA SER A 10 -14.70 -12.29 -3.92
C SER A 10 -15.28 -11.84 -2.59
N ILE A 11 -14.61 -12.13 -1.48
CA ILE A 11 -15.07 -11.84 -0.11
C ILE A 11 -14.12 -10.90 0.63
N TYR A 12 -12.96 -10.58 0.04
CA TYR A 12 -11.87 -9.83 0.67
C TYR A 12 -12.33 -8.51 1.30
N ASP A 13 -13.03 -7.68 0.54
CA ASP A 13 -13.50 -6.37 1.01
C ASP A 13 -14.45 -6.48 2.22
N ARG A 14 -15.23 -7.57 2.28
CA ARG A 14 -16.15 -7.82 3.40
C ARG A 14 -15.40 -8.29 4.65
N LEU A 15 -14.30 -9.02 4.48
CA LEU A 15 -13.48 -9.52 5.61
C LEU A 15 -12.67 -8.40 6.25
N ILE A 16 -12.06 -7.52 5.44
CA ILE A 16 -11.15 -6.47 5.92
C ILE A 16 -11.93 -5.23 6.39
N GLY A 17 -13.12 -4.97 5.82
CA GLY A 17 -13.91 -3.79 6.13
C GLY A 17 -13.45 -2.50 5.41
N PRO A 18 -14.10 -1.36 5.71
CA PRO A 18 -13.78 -0.09 5.07
C PRO A 18 -12.45 0.48 5.56
N PRO A 19 -11.72 1.23 4.69
CA PRO A 19 -10.50 1.93 5.08
C PRO A 19 -10.81 3.17 5.93
N ASP A 20 -9.83 3.65 6.70
CA ASP A 20 -9.87 4.99 7.32
C ASP A 20 -9.60 6.06 6.25
N THR A 21 -10.65 6.38 5.49
CA THR A 21 -10.55 7.31 4.36
C THR A 21 -10.18 8.72 4.79
N GLU A 22 -10.68 9.20 5.93
CA GLU A 22 -10.40 10.54 6.43
C GLU A 22 -8.92 10.69 6.79
N ARG A 23 -8.38 9.67 7.46
CA ARG A 23 -6.96 9.65 7.80
C ARG A 23 -6.08 9.62 6.56
N LEU A 24 -6.40 8.78 5.59
CA LEU A 24 -5.66 8.68 4.33
C LEU A 24 -5.72 9.99 3.53
N GLN A 25 -6.86 10.69 3.49
CA GLN A 25 -6.97 12.01 2.86
C GLN A 25 -6.01 13.03 3.48
N GLN A 26 -5.95 13.08 4.81
CA GLN A 26 -5.05 13.97 5.54
C GLN A 26 -3.57 13.63 5.25
N LEU A 27 -3.21 12.35 5.35
CA LEU A 27 -1.84 11.89 5.15
C LEU A 27 -1.36 12.08 3.72
N LEU A 28 -2.21 11.84 2.73
CA LEU A 28 -1.93 12.03 1.31
C LEU A 28 -2.04 13.51 0.87
N LYS A 29 -2.55 14.42 1.73
CA LYS A 29 -2.89 15.81 1.38
C LYS A 29 -3.81 15.87 0.15
N LEU A 30 -4.97 15.23 0.25
CA LEU A 30 -6.00 15.28 -0.79
C LEU A 30 -7.00 16.44 -0.52
N PRO A 31 -7.69 17.00 -1.55
CA PRO A 31 -7.71 16.54 -2.94
C PRO A 31 -6.48 16.96 -3.77
N THR A 32 -6.30 16.30 -4.93
CA THR A 32 -5.31 16.65 -5.95
C THR A 32 -5.80 16.24 -7.34
N ASP A 33 -5.48 17.00 -8.37
CA ASP A 33 -5.81 16.66 -9.77
C ASP A 33 -4.78 15.69 -10.39
N GLY A 34 -3.76 15.31 -9.62
CA GLY A 34 -2.65 14.47 -10.06
C GLY A 34 -2.98 12.97 -10.15
N TRP A 35 -1.91 12.16 -10.26
CA TRP A 35 -1.97 10.71 -10.33
C TRP A 35 -1.65 10.09 -8.97
N LEU A 36 -2.47 9.12 -8.55
CA LEU A 36 -2.23 8.27 -7.38
C LEU A 36 -1.96 6.83 -7.83
N LEU A 37 -0.89 6.24 -7.28
CA LEU A 37 -0.63 4.81 -7.34
C LEU A 37 -1.04 4.16 -6.01
N ASP A 38 -1.82 3.10 -6.08
CA ASP A 38 -2.12 2.17 -4.97
C ASP A 38 -1.34 0.87 -5.23
N GLY A 39 -0.17 0.76 -4.60
CA GLY A 39 0.76 -0.36 -4.76
C GLY A 39 0.36 -1.55 -3.89
N GLY A 40 0.08 -2.70 -4.49
CA GLY A 40 -0.52 -3.84 -3.81
C GLY A 40 -2.01 -3.60 -3.48
N GLY A 41 -2.68 -2.71 -4.22
CA GLY A 41 -4.03 -2.24 -3.89
C GLY A 41 -5.16 -3.26 -4.14
N GLY A 42 -4.83 -4.48 -4.58
CA GLY A 42 -5.72 -5.62 -4.63
C GLY A 42 -7.02 -5.36 -5.40
N THR A 43 -8.15 -5.46 -4.70
CA THR A 43 -9.49 -5.21 -5.25
C THR A 43 -9.80 -3.74 -5.47
N GLY A 44 -8.88 -2.82 -5.20
CA GLY A 44 -9.15 -1.38 -5.19
C GLY A 44 -10.07 -0.97 -4.03
N ARG A 45 -10.09 -1.72 -2.92
CA ARG A 45 -10.91 -1.43 -1.74
C ARG A 45 -10.66 -0.01 -1.23
N VAL A 46 -9.43 0.38 -1.06
CA VAL A 46 -9.04 1.73 -0.62
C VAL A 46 -9.23 2.74 -1.74
N SER A 47 -8.67 2.47 -2.90
CA SER A 47 -8.68 3.35 -4.07
C SER A 47 -10.08 3.80 -4.50
N SER A 48 -11.08 2.92 -4.40
CA SER A 48 -12.46 3.27 -4.76
C SER A 48 -13.07 4.34 -3.85
N HIS A 49 -12.64 4.46 -2.59
CA HIS A 49 -13.08 5.50 -1.66
C HIS A 49 -12.36 6.84 -1.86
N LEU A 50 -11.26 6.84 -2.61
CA LEU A 50 -10.51 8.07 -2.95
C LEU A 50 -10.92 8.66 -4.30
N LYS A 51 -11.88 8.04 -5.02
CA LYS A 51 -12.43 8.57 -6.26
C LYS A 51 -13.07 9.94 -6.02
N GLY A 52 -12.83 10.86 -6.96
CA GLY A 52 -13.29 12.25 -6.83
C GLY A 52 -12.38 13.16 -5.99
N LEU A 53 -11.41 12.57 -5.26
CA LEU A 53 -10.40 13.32 -4.52
C LEU A 53 -9.04 13.33 -5.25
N VAL A 54 -8.92 12.54 -6.31
CA VAL A 54 -7.71 12.41 -7.12
C VAL A 54 -8.10 12.40 -8.59
N GLY A 55 -7.33 13.07 -9.44
CA GLY A 55 -7.60 13.14 -10.89
C GLY A 55 -7.54 11.77 -11.55
N HIS A 56 -6.54 10.95 -11.20
CA HIS A 56 -6.35 9.62 -11.76
C HIS A 56 -5.84 8.64 -10.71
N ILE A 57 -6.40 7.42 -10.68
CA ILE A 57 -6.00 6.35 -9.78
C ILE A 57 -5.57 5.12 -10.57
N VAL A 58 -4.40 4.60 -10.24
CA VAL A 58 -3.87 3.32 -10.73
C VAL A 58 -3.74 2.36 -9.55
N VAL A 59 -4.26 1.15 -9.71
CA VAL A 59 -4.08 0.05 -8.75
C VAL A 59 -3.11 -0.95 -9.36
N SER A 60 -1.97 -1.17 -8.71
CA SER A 60 -1.00 -2.21 -9.09
C SER A 60 -1.11 -3.41 -8.16
N ASP A 61 -1.19 -4.62 -8.72
CA ASP A 61 -1.24 -5.87 -7.96
C ASP A 61 -0.78 -7.05 -8.82
N LEU A 62 -0.40 -8.16 -8.20
CA LEU A 62 -0.04 -9.40 -8.90
C LEU A 62 -1.25 -10.26 -9.24
N SER A 63 -2.26 -10.26 -8.37
CA SER A 63 -3.44 -11.10 -8.49
C SER A 63 -4.37 -10.61 -9.60
N HIS A 64 -4.52 -11.44 -10.63
CA HIS A 64 -5.46 -11.13 -11.72
C HIS A 64 -6.91 -11.03 -11.24
N ARG A 65 -7.30 -11.87 -10.27
CA ARG A 65 -8.67 -11.88 -9.73
C ARG A 65 -8.95 -10.63 -8.89
N MET A 66 -7.98 -10.18 -8.10
CA MET A 66 -8.07 -8.91 -7.37
C MET A 66 -8.24 -7.73 -8.34
N LEU A 67 -7.39 -7.65 -9.36
CA LEU A 67 -7.44 -6.58 -10.37
C LEU A 67 -8.74 -6.60 -11.20
N LYS A 68 -9.36 -7.77 -11.40
CA LYS A 68 -10.70 -7.85 -12.01
C LYS A 68 -11.73 -7.15 -11.14
N LYS A 69 -11.66 -7.30 -9.81
CA LYS A 69 -12.54 -6.59 -8.87
C LYS A 69 -12.25 -5.09 -8.84
N ALA A 70 -10.99 -4.69 -8.91
CA ALA A 70 -10.61 -3.29 -9.02
C ALA A 70 -11.23 -2.63 -10.27
N ARG A 71 -11.22 -3.33 -11.41
CA ARG A 71 -11.86 -2.84 -12.63
C ARG A 71 -13.38 -2.64 -12.48
N GLU A 72 -14.06 -3.51 -11.74
CA GLU A 72 -15.50 -3.37 -11.44
C GLU A 72 -15.79 -2.09 -10.62
N LYS A 73 -14.80 -1.56 -9.89
CA LYS A 73 -14.87 -0.30 -9.13
C LYS A 73 -14.39 0.92 -9.93
N GLU A 74 -14.16 0.77 -11.23
CA GLU A 74 -13.76 1.85 -12.15
C GLU A 74 -12.43 2.54 -11.78
N VAL A 75 -11.51 1.82 -11.17
CA VAL A 75 -10.10 2.22 -11.03
C VAL A 75 -9.26 1.57 -12.13
N ARG A 76 -8.09 2.11 -12.44
CA ARG A 76 -7.21 1.60 -13.52
C ARG A 76 -6.31 0.48 -12.99
N PRO A 77 -6.57 -0.81 -13.29
CA PRO A 77 -5.75 -1.90 -12.81
C PRO A 77 -4.52 -2.11 -13.71
N VAL A 78 -3.37 -2.34 -13.10
CA VAL A 78 -2.12 -2.72 -13.75
C VAL A 78 -1.55 -3.94 -13.05
N ARG A 79 -1.25 -5.01 -13.79
CA ARG A 79 -0.62 -6.19 -13.22
C ARG A 79 0.89 -6.03 -13.24
N ALA A 80 1.49 -5.85 -12.07
CA ALA A 80 2.93 -5.70 -11.91
C ALA A 80 3.39 -6.12 -10.51
N HIS A 81 4.66 -6.49 -10.39
CA HIS A 81 5.37 -6.50 -9.13
C HIS A 81 5.63 -5.07 -8.67
N VAL A 82 5.45 -4.78 -7.38
CA VAL A 82 5.72 -3.44 -6.84
C VAL A 82 7.22 -3.16 -6.81
N GLU A 83 8.03 -4.19 -6.78
CA GLU A 83 9.48 -4.14 -6.91
C GLU A 83 9.96 -3.64 -8.30
N HIS A 84 9.10 -3.77 -9.33
CA HIS A 84 9.43 -3.42 -10.72
C HIS A 84 8.22 -2.83 -11.44
N LEU A 85 7.82 -1.65 -11.04
CA LEU A 85 6.64 -0.97 -11.58
C LEU A 85 6.89 -0.49 -13.02
N PRO A 86 5.95 -0.75 -13.95
CA PRO A 86 6.10 -0.39 -15.36
C PRO A 86 5.76 1.08 -15.63
N PHE A 87 6.25 1.98 -14.77
CA PHE A 87 6.03 3.41 -14.88
C PHE A 87 7.37 4.16 -14.92
N ALA A 88 7.35 5.31 -15.57
CA ALA A 88 8.50 6.21 -15.61
C ALA A 88 8.84 6.76 -14.22
N ASP A 89 10.08 7.16 -14.02
CA ASP A 89 10.51 7.90 -12.86
C ASP A 89 9.68 9.19 -12.70
N ASN A 90 9.36 9.54 -11.45
CA ASN A 90 8.66 10.79 -11.13
C ASN A 90 7.31 10.95 -11.88
N PHE A 91 6.52 9.88 -11.94
CA PHE A 91 5.23 9.89 -12.64
C PHE A 91 4.06 10.23 -11.72
N PHE A 92 4.04 9.71 -10.48
CA PHE A 92 2.90 9.83 -9.56
C PHE A 92 3.07 11.00 -8.60
N ASP A 93 1.97 11.71 -8.35
CA ASP A 93 1.91 12.79 -7.36
C ASP A 93 1.69 12.22 -5.95
N ARG A 94 1.02 11.08 -5.86
CA ARG A 94 0.74 10.34 -4.61
C ARG A 94 0.98 8.85 -4.81
N VAL A 95 1.55 8.22 -3.81
CA VAL A 95 1.74 6.77 -3.75
C VAL A 95 1.20 6.26 -2.42
N LEU A 96 0.43 5.19 -2.46
CA LEU A 96 -0.22 4.56 -1.32
C LEU A 96 0.11 3.09 -1.29
N VAL A 97 0.33 2.53 -0.11
CA VAL A 97 0.39 1.10 0.18
C VAL A 97 -0.39 0.86 1.47
N VAL A 98 -1.41 0.03 1.45
CA VAL A 98 -2.26 -0.28 2.61
C VAL A 98 -2.35 -1.78 2.81
N ASP A 99 -1.93 -2.26 3.96
CA ASP A 99 -1.94 -3.69 4.35
C ASP A 99 -1.32 -4.61 3.27
N ALA A 100 -0.23 -4.17 2.63
CA ALA A 100 0.32 -4.88 1.48
C ALA A 100 1.84 -5.05 1.51
N LEU A 101 2.58 -4.14 2.15
CA LEU A 101 4.05 -4.17 2.14
C LEU A 101 4.60 -5.50 2.67
N HIS A 102 3.98 -6.06 3.72
CA HIS A 102 4.41 -7.32 4.34
C HIS A 102 4.23 -8.56 3.43
N HIS A 103 3.53 -8.41 2.28
CA HIS A 103 3.36 -9.45 1.26
C HIS A 103 4.35 -9.34 0.10
N PHE A 104 5.07 -8.24 -0.03
CA PHE A 104 6.03 -8.05 -1.12
C PHE A 104 7.24 -8.99 -0.97
N CYS A 105 7.77 -9.47 -2.09
CA CYS A 105 8.87 -10.43 -2.09
C CYS A 105 10.17 -9.82 -1.56
N ASP A 106 10.48 -8.60 -2.00
CA ASP A 106 11.56 -7.75 -1.48
C ASP A 106 11.00 -6.38 -1.13
N GLN A 107 10.74 -6.16 0.16
CA GLN A 107 10.13 -4.92 0.64
C GLN A 107 11.05 -3.70 0.45
N ARG A 108 12.37 -3.90 0.50
CA ARG A 108 13.31 -2.83 0.26
C ARG A 108 13.28 -2.39 -1.21
N GLU A 109 13.37 -3.35 -2.12
CA GLU A 109 13.29 -3.10 -3.57
C GLU A 109 11.95 -2.45 -3.94
N ALA A 110 10.85 -2.91 -3.33
CA ALA A 110 9.54 -2.29 -3.50
C ALA A 110 9.53 -0.82 -3.04
N ILE A 111 10.10 -0.52 -1.87
CA ILE A 111 10.21 0.87 -1.37
C ILE A 111 11.05 1.72 -2.32
N GLU A 112 12.18 1.21 -2.82
CA GLU A 112 13.03 1.89 -3.80
C GLU A 112 12.23 2.23 -5.07
N ASP A 113 11.45 1.29 -5.60
CA ASP A 113 10.68 1.49 -6.82
C ASP A 113 9.46 2.42 -6.61
N LEU A 114 8.77 2.32 -5.48
CA LEU A 114 7.71 3.27 -5.09
C LEU A 114 8.24 4.71 -4.98
N LEU A 115 9.45 4.88 -4.44
CA LEU A 115 10.11 6.19 -4.34
C LEU A 115 10.61 6.67 -5.72
N ARG A 116 11.06 5.77 -6.59
CA ARG A 116 11.45 6.09 -7.97
C ARG A 116 10.29 6.69 -8.76
N VAL A 117 9.12 6.05 -8.72
CA VAL A 117 7.96 6.52 -9.49
C VAL A 117 7.25 7.73 -8.89
N LEU A 118 7.54 8.09 -7.63
CA LEU A 118 7.00 9.26 -6.96
C LEU A 118 7.70 10.53 -7.45
N LYS A 119 6.95 11.59 -7.76
CA LYS A 119 7.50 12.90 -8.15
C LYS A 119 8.20 13.61 -6.99
N PRO A 120 9.17 14.51 -7.27
CA PRO A 120 9.55 15.54 -6.31
C PRO A 120 8.32 16.35 -5.88
N GLY A 121 8.21 16.66 -4.59
CA GLY A 121 7.00 17.25 -3.98
C GLY A 121 5.85 16.27 -3.77
N GLY A 122 5.99 15.02 -4.24
CA GLY A 122 5.00 13.97 -4.06
C GLY A 122 5.01 13.34 -2.67
N ARG A 123 3.99 12.55 -2.36
CA ARG A 123 3.82 11.86 -1.07
C ARG A 123 3.63 10.37 -1.21
N LEU A 124 4.40 9.62 -0.42
CA LEU A 124 4.19 8.18 -0.18
C LEU A 124 3.62 8.00 1.21
N VAL A 125 2.56 7.21 1.31
CA VAL A 125 1.96 6.75 2.57
C VAL A 125 1.94 5.24 2.57
N ILE A 126 2.58 4.63 3.57
CA ILE A 126 2.54 3.19 3.83
C ILE A 126 1.76 2.99 5.13
N GLU A 127 0.65 2.27 5.05
CA GLU A 127 -0.16 1.84 6.18
C GLU A 127 0.10 0.36 6.44
N GLU A 128 0.52 0.02 7.65
CA GLU A 128 0.79 -1.36 8.06
C GLU A 128 0.32 -1.61 9.50
N PRO A 129 0.02 -2.87 9.84
CA PRO A 129 -0.24 -3.25 11.22
C PRO A 129 0.98 -2.97 12.11
N ASP A 130 0.77 -2.32 13.26
CA ASP A 130 1.86 -1.99 14.18
C ASP A 130 2.25 -3.19 15.06
N LEU A 131 3.39 -3.82 14.74
CA LEU A 131 3.96 -4.94 15.50
C LEU A 131 4.30 -4.63 16.96
N ASN A 132 4.25 -3.38 17.40
CA ASN A 132 4.44 -3.07 18.82
C ASN A 132 3.24 -3.53 19.67
N HIS A 133 2.11 -3.82 19.04
CA HIS A 133 0.91 -4.34 19.70
C HIS A 133 0.86 -5.87 19.71
N ASN A 134 0.55 -6.47 20.87
CA ASN A 134 0.51 -7.91 21.03
C ASN A 134 -0.56 -8.60 20.15
N GLY A 135 -1.70 -7.93 19.90
CA GLY A 135 -2.74 -8.44 19.00
C GLY A 135 -2.26 -8.57 17.56
N VAL A 136 -1.44 -7.63 17.08
CA VAL A 136 -0.84 -7.67 15.74
C VAL A 136 0.19 -8.80 15.65
N LYS A 137 0.97 -9.04 16.70
CA LYS A 137 1.90 -10.18 16.74
C LYS A 137 1.18 -11.52 16.62
N LEU A 138 -0.01 -11.64 17.22
CA LEU A 138 -0.83 -12.85 17.11
C LEU A 138 -1.39 -13.01 15.69
N LEU A 139 -1.83 -11.93 15.04
CA LEU A 139 -2.26 -11.93 13.65
C LEU A 139 -1.12 -12.36 12.72
N ALA A 140 0.07 -11.75 12.87
CA ALA A 140 1.26 -12.10 12.09
C ALA A 140 1.66 -13.58 12.26
N LEU A 141 1.49 -14.14 13.47
CA LEU A 141 1.71 -15.56 13.73
C LEU A 141 0.66 -16.42 13.02
N ALA A 142 -0.60 -16.03 13.03
CA ALA A 142 -1.68 -16.75 12.34
C ALA A 142 -1.45 -16.78 10.83
N GLU A 143 -1.07 -15.66 10.21
CA GLU A 143 -0.73 -15.59 8.78
C GLU A 143 0.48 -16.48 8.41
N LYS A 144 1.49 -16.51 9.29
CA LYS A 144 2.64 -17.39 9.10
C LYS A 144 2.24 -18.87 9.16
N ILE A 145 1.32 -19.25 10.05
CA ILE A 145 0.77 -20.61 10.13
C ILE A 145 -0.04 -20.94 8.87
N MET A 146 -0.76 -19.96 8.31
CA MET A 146 -1.53 -20.11 7.07
C MET A 146 -0.66 -20.08 5.80
N LEU A 147 0.66 -20.10 5.90
CA LEU A 147 1.62 -20.09 4.79
C LEU A 147 1.50 -18.85 3.87
N MET A 148 1.03 -17.73 4.38
CA MET A 148 0.83 -16.49 3.60
C MET A 148 2.15 -15.76 3.28
N ARG A 149 3.32 -16.32 3.54
CA ARG A 149 4.67 -15.74 3.28
C ARG A 149 4.83 -14.29 3.74
N SER A 150 4.05 -13.85 4.71
CA SER A 150 4.05 -12.47 5.20
C SER A 150 5.30 -12.21 6.04
N HIS A 151 5.98 -11.09 5.76
CA HIS A 151 7.13 -10.62 6.52
C HIS A 151 6.82 -9.24 7.08
N PHE A 152 6.28 -9.21 8.28
CA PHE A 152 5.96 -7.95 8.96
C PHE A 152 7.23 -7.28 9.48
N TYR A 153 7.36 -5.99 9.23
CA TYR A 153 8.36 -5.13 9.84
C TYR A 153 7.70 -4.09 10.75
N SER A 154 8.44 -3.66 11.79
CA SER A 154 7.98 -2.53 12.60
C SER A 154 8.01 -1.23 11.78
N PRO A 155 7.20 -0.24 12.12
CA PRO A 155 7.22 1.08 11.46
C PRO A 155 8.63 1.71 11.48
N GLN A 156 9.41 1.46 12.55
CA GLN A 156 10.80 1.91 12.67
C GLN A 156 11.68 1.25 11.62
N LYS A 157 11.49 -0.05 11.37
CA LYS A 157 12.27 -0.78 10.35
C LYS A 157 11.94 -0.30 8.94
N ILE A 158 10.66 -0.04 8.64
CA ILE A 158 10.23 0.56 7.37
C ILE A 158 10.88 1.94 7.18
N ARG A 159 10.90 2.77 8.23
CA ARG A 159 11.57 4.08 8.21
C ARG A 159 13.07 3.96 7.94
N GLU A 160 13.75 2.96 8.52
CA GLU A 160 15.18 2.70 8.26
C GLU A 160 15.44 2.30 6.80
N MET A 161 14.57 1.46 6.20
CA MET A 161 14.66 1.10 4.78
C MET A 161 14.51 2.34 3.89
N ILE A 162 13.54 3.21 4.18
CA ILE A 162 13.36 4.48 3.47
C ILE A 162 14.59 5.38 3.62
N ALA A 163 15.17 5.45 4.83
CA ALA A 163 16.37 6.23 5.08
C ALA A 163 17.58 5.70 4.29
N SER A 164 17.68 4.37 4.11
CA SER A 164 18.75 3.78 3.27
C SER A 164 18.62 4.12 1.78
N CYS A 165 17.42 4.52 1.34
CA CYS A 165 17.16 5.06 -0.02
C CYS A 165 17.44 6.58 -0.12
N GLY A 166 17.90 7.24 0.94
CA GLY A 166 18.22 8.67 0.95
C GLY A 166 17.03 9.58 1.30
N TYR A 167 15.92 9.04 1.79
CA TYR A 167 14.74 9.82 2.14
C TYR A 167 14.44 9.78 3.64
N SER A 168 13.79 10.83 4.14
CA SER A 168 13.28 10.85 5.51
C SER A 168 11.80 10.51 5.57
N ALA A 169 11.39 9.78 6.62
CA ALA A 169 10.00 9.43 6.84
C ALA A 169 9.56 9.77 8.26
N LYS A 170 8.29 10.18 8.39
CA LYS A 170 7.61 10.36 9.66
C LYS A 170 6.77 9.11 9.94
N ILE A 171 6.76 8.68 11.21
CA ILE A 171 5.87 7.63 11.69
C ILE A 171 4.73 8.29 12.43
N GLU A 172 3.51 7.94 12.07
CA GLU A 172 2.29 8.30 12.78
C GLU A 172 1.55 7.03 13.14
N ASN A 173 0.89 6.99 14.28
CA ASN A 173 0.08 5.86 14.69
C ASN A 173 -1.24 6.34 15.30
N ASP A 174 -2.23 5.45 15.34
CA ASP A 174 -3.53 5.71 15.96
C ASP A 174 -3.56 5.36 17.46
N GLY A 175 -2.43 4.92 18.01
CA GLY A 175 -2.33 4.40 19.38
C GLY A 175 -3.04 3.05 19.58
N ARG A 176 -3.46 2.39 18.50
CA ARG A 176 -4.16 1.11 18.50
C ARG A 176 -3.33 0.04 17.78
N TYR A 177 -3.67 -0.26 16.52
CA TYR A 177 -3.08 -1.39 15.79
C TYR A 177 -2.44 -1.00 14.47
N THR A 178 -2.63 0.25 14.02
CA THR A 178 -2.19 0.73 12.72
C THR A 178 -1.12 1.79 12.87
N ALA A 179 -0.10 1.71 12.02
CA ALA A 179 0.93 2.73 11.88
C ALA A 179 1.03 3.18 10.42
N TRP A 180 1.29 4.47 10.24
CA TRP A 180 1.54 5.07 8.94
C TRP A 180 2.98 5.58 8.87
N VAL A 181 3.67 5.20 7.80
CA VAL A 181 4.99 5.74 7.48
C VAL A 181 4.84 6.67 6.28
N VAL A 182 5.13 7.95 6.49
CA VAL A 182 4.85 9.02 5.53
C VAL A 182 6.16 9.64 5.04
N VAL A 183 6.35 9.66 3.73
CA VAL A 183 7.47 10.33 3.04
C VAL A 183 6.94 11.49 2.23
N GLU A 184 7.64 12.62 2.28
CA GLU A 184 7.49 13.72 1.31
C GLU A 184 8.82 13.77 0.53
N LYS A 185 8.75 13.46 -0.78
CA LYS A 185 9.92 13.46 -1.65
C LYS A 185 10.28 14.90 -1.99
N LEU A 186 11.45 15.36 -1.56
CA LEU A 186 11.94 16.72 -1.83
C LEU A 186 12.54 16.84 -3.23
#